data_76186c01f62347bfda29653c85a93a4b
#
_entry.id   76186c01f62347bfda29653c85a93a4b
#
_cell.length_a   1.000
_cell.length_b   1.000
_cell.length_c   1.000
_cell.angle_alpha   90.00
_cell.angle_beta   90.00
_cell.angle_gamma   90.00
#
_symmetry.space_group_name_H-M   'P 1'
#
loop_
_entity.id
_entity.type
_entity.pdbx_description
1 polymer ?
#
loop_
_entity_poly.entity_id
_entity_poly.type
_entity_poly.pdbx_seq_one_letter_code
_entity_poly.pdbx_strand_id
1 'polypeptide(L)'
;MAYPKMDKTVKKAWVAELRSGNYRQGHLALRNEDNAFSCLGVLCNVHAQNNPEFAKTQKNPEEYDRCAGLPSPMVLAWAGIPRSIAEKLARMNDREGKKFSEI
;
A
#
# COMPACT_ATOMS: atom_id res chain seq x y z
N MET A 1 -8.84 10.74 -7.88
CA MET A 1 -9.52 9.51 -8.29
C MET A 1 -10.46 9.05 -7.18
N ALA A 2 -11.71 8.85 -7.51
CA ALA A 2 -12.70 8.44 -6.51
C ALA A 2 -12.89 6.94 -6.54
N TYR A 3 -12.66 6.28 -5.43
CA TYR A 3 -13.03 4.89 -5.21
C TYR A 3 -14.21 4.93 -4.23
N PRO A 4 -15.47 4.86 -4.72
CA PRO A 4 -16.65 5.13 -3.88
C PRO A 4 -16.74 4.26 -2.62
N LYS A 5 -16.13 3.09 -2.63
CA LYS A 5 -16.17 2.16 -1.51
C LYS A 5 -14.95 2.24 -0.59
N MET A 6 -13.95 3.06 -0.94
CA MET A 6 -12.77 3.20 -0.09
C MET A 6 -13.11 4.00 1.16
N ASP A 7 -12.62 3.52 2.31
CA ASP A 7 -12.76 4.24 3.57
C ASP A 7 -12.09 5.61 3.47
N LYS A 8 -12.82 6.66 3.77
CA LYS A 8 -12.34 8.04 3.61
C LYS A 8 -11.20 8.37 4.54
N THR A 9 -11.21 7.85 5.75
CA THR A 9 -10.14 8.09 6.73
C THR A 9 -8.85 7.40 6.28
N VAL A 10 -8.97 6.16 5.82
CA VAL A 10 -7.84 5.41 5.29
C VAL A 10 -7.27 6.09 4.06
N LYS A 11 -8.14 6.53 3.15
CA LYS A 11 -7.72 7.23 1.92
C LYS A 11 -6.92 8.48 2.26
N LYS A 12 -7.41 9.29 3.19
CA LYS A 12 -6.74 10.53 3.60
C LYS A 12 -5.36 10.24 4.17
N ALA A 13 -5.26 9.25 5.06
CA ALA A 13 -3.99 8.86 5.66
C ALA A 13 -3.02 8.33 4.61
N TRP A 14 -3.51 7.50 3.69
CA TRP A 14 -2.70 6.91 2.63
C TRP A 14 -2.15 7.98 1.68
N VAL A 15 -3.00 8.89 1.22
CA VAL A 15 -2.58 9.98 0.33
C VAL A 15 -1.55 10.87 1.02
N ALA A 16 -1.76 11.19 2.30
CA ALA A 16 -0.81 11.98 3.07
C ALA A 16 0.56 11.28 3.14
N GLU A 17 0.57 9.97 3.36
CA GLU A 17 1.82 9.20 3.41
C GLU A 17 2.50 9.14 2.05
N LEU A 18 1.75 8.92 0.97
CA LEU A 18 2.31 8.90 -0.38
C LEU A 18 3.00 10.23 -0.73
N ARG A 19 2.48 11.33 -0.23
CA ARG A 19 2.99 12.68 -0.52
C ARG A 19 3.96 13.22 0.51
N SER A 20 4.22 12.45 1.57
CA SER A 20 5.05 12.89 2.68
C SER A 20 6.54 13.06 2.34
N GLY A 21 7.02 12.34 1.33
CA GLY A 21 8.44 12.26 1.03
C GLY A 21 9.20 11.30 1.94
N ASN A 22 8.50 10.59 2.84
CA ASN A 22 9.13 9.66 3.78
C ASN A 22 9.39 8.28 3.18
N TYR A 23 8.85 8.01 2.00
CA TYR A 23 8.95 6.69 1.35
C TYR A 23 9.68 6.80 0.03
N ARG A 24 10.67 5.90 -0.16
CA ARG A 24 11.29 5.72 -1.45
C ARG A 24 10.38 4.81 -2.29
N GLN A 25 10.06 5.22 -3.50
CA GLN A 25 9.19 4.43 -4.38
C GLN A 25 9.96 3.26 -4.99
N GLY A 26 9.41 2.07 -4.79
CA GLY A 26 9.90 0.84 -5.41
C GLY A 26 8.85 0.25 -6.36
N HIS A 27 9.19 -0.86 -6.99
CA HIS A 27 8.37 -1.50 -8.00
C HIS A 27 8.30 -3.01 -7.79
N LEU A 28 7.21 -3.63 -8.24
CA LEU A 28 6.99 -5.07 -8.28
C LEU A 28 6.87 -5.78 -6.94
N ALA A 29 6.91 -5.04 -5.83
CA ALA A 29 6.75 -5.60 -4.49
C ALA A 29 6.17 -4.55 -3.56
N LEU A 30 5.48 -4.98 -2.51
CA LEU A 30 4.98 -4.05 -1.49
C LEU A 30 6.14 -3.29 -0.85
N ARG A 31 7.20 -4.00 -0.52
CA ARG A 31 8.43 -3.44 0.01
C ARG A 31 9.58 -4.33 -0.45
N ASN A 32 10.61 -3.75 -1.06
CA ASN A 32 11.74 -4.53 -1.54
C ASN A 32 12.90 -4.54 -0.52
N GLU A 33 13.96 -5.27 -0.85
CA GLU A 33 15.13 -5.41 0.02
C GLU A 33 15.88 -4.09 0.26
N ASP A 34 15.70 -3.11 -0.63
CA ASP A 34 16.29 -1.77 -0.50
C ASP A 34 15.41 -0.83 0.32
N ASN A 35 14.37 -1.36 0.96
CA ASN A 35 13.42 -0.59 1.77
C ASN A 35 12.65 0.45 0.96
N ALA A 36 12.39 0.14 -0.32
CA ALA A 36 11.55 0.95 -1.18
C ALA A 36 10.16 0.31 -1.29
N PHE A 37 9.13 1.13 -1.39
CA PHE A 37 7.73 0.71 -1.30
C PHE A 37 7.00 0.97 -2.61
N SER A 38 6.09 0.06 -3.01
CA SER A 38 5.07 0.40 -3.99
C SER A 38 4.00 1.26 -3.30
N CYS A 39 3.12 1.86 -4.10
CA CYS A 39 2.02 2.65 -3.51
C CYS A 39 1.15 1.79 -2.58
N LEU A 40 0.95 0.52 -2.91
CA LEU A 40 0.17 -0.41 -2.07
C LEU A 40 0.96 -0.86 -0.84
N GLY A 41 2.28 -0.86 -0.91
CA GLY A 41 3.13 -1.11 0.25
C GLY A 41 2.99 0.02 1.28
N VAL A 42 2.88 1.26 0.81
CA VAL A 42 2.59 2.40 1.69
C VAL A 42 1.23 2.20 2.36
N LEU A 43 0.23 1.69 1.63
CA LEU A 43 -1.07 1.38 2.22
C LEU A 43 -0.95 0.35 3.35
N CYS A 44 -0.14 -0.69 3.14
CA CYS A 44 0.10 -1.68 4.20
C CYS A 44 0.75 -1.04 5.42
N ASN A 45 1.64 -0.08 5.21
CA ASN A 45 2.28 0.63 6.32
C ASN A 45 1.26 1.48 7.10
N VAL A 46 0.29 2.09 6.41
CA VAL A 46 -0.81 2.80 7.07
C VAL A 46 -1.61 1.83 7.93
N HIS A 47 -1.90 0.63 7.42
CA HIS A 47 -2.58 -0.41 8.19
C HIS A 47 -1.77 -0.76 9.44
N ALA A 48 -0.46 -0.92 9.30
CA ALA A 48 0.42 -1.26 10.43
C ALA A 48 0.41 -0.16 11.50
N GLN A 49 0.42 1.09 11.10
CA GLN A 49 0.36 2.22 12.04
C GLN A 49 -0.94 2.25 12.84
N ASN A 50 -2.04 1.83 12.22
CA ASN A 50 -3.35 1.80 12.88
C ASN A 50 -3.63 0.48 13.60
N ASN A 51 -2.77 -0.52 13.42
CA ASN A 51 -2.93 -1.85 14.01
C ASN A 51 -1.59 -2.35 14.55
N PRO A 52 -1.02 -1.67 15.57
CA PRO A 52 0.34 -1.98 16.04
C PRO A 52 0.50 -3.42 16.56
N GLU A 53 -0.53 -3.99 17.15
CA GLU A 53 -0.45 -5.37 17.64
C GLU A 53 -0.31 -6.35 16.47
N PHE A 54 -1.06 -6.14 15.39
CA PHE A 54 -0.92 -6.94 14.19
C PHE A 54 0.47 -6.74 13.56
N ALA A 55 0.94 -5.49 13.51
CA ALA A 55 2.24 -5.16 12.93
C ALA A 55 3.38 -5.93 13.62
N LYS A 56 3.28 -6.14 14.92
CA LYS A 56 4.30 -6.88 15.69
C LYS A 56 4.39 -8.36 15.29
N THR A 57 3.36 -8.91 14.65
CA THR A 57 3.38 -10.30 14.20
C THR A 57 4.12 -10.48 12.88
N GLN A 58 4.42 -9.39 12.18
CA GLN A 58 5.07 -9.42 10.88
C GLN A 58 6.58 -9.61 11.04
N LYS A 59 7.11 -10.74 10.56
CA LYS A 59 8.51 -11.11 10.76
C LYS A 59 9.39 -10.85 9.54
N ASN A 60 8.78 -10.87 8.34
CA ASN A 60 9.50 -10.63 7.10
C ASN A 60 9.22 -9.21 6.62
N PRO A 61 10.24 -8.33 6.57
CA PRO A 61 10.02 -6.93 6.17
C PRO A 61 9.55 -6.77 4.74
N GLU A 62 9.72 -7.76 3.88
CA GLU A 62 9.29 -7.70 2.48
C GLU A 62 7.86 -8.21 2.29
N GLU A 63 7.22 -8.71 3.35
CA GLU A 63 5.85 -9.20 3.30
C GLU A 63 4.97 -8.49 4.32
N TYR A 64 3.69 -8.38 4.01
CA TYR A 64 2.70 -7.93 4.97
C TYR A 64 1.49 -8.85 4.87
N ASP A 65 1.10 -9.42 6.00
CA ASP A 65 0.03 -10.41 6.07
C ASP A 65 0.26 -11.55 5.05
N ARG A 66 1.52 -12.03 4.96
CA ARG A 66 1.98 -13.10 4.09
C ARG A 66 1.93 -12.77 2.59
N CYS A 67 1.79 -11.50 2.25
CA CYS A 67 1.72 -11.06 0.85
C CYS A 67 2.87 -10.11 0.55
N ALA A 68 3.48 -10.30 -0.61
CA ALA A 68 4.63 -9.50 -1.06
C ALA A 68 4.32 -8.63 -2.28
N GLY A 69 3.36 -9.02 -3.11
CA GLY A 69 3.03 -8.32 -4.36
C GLY A 69 1.84 -7.38 -4.25
N LEU A 70 0.69 -7.90 -3.85
CA LEU A 70 -0.52 -7.14 -3.59
C LEU A 70 -0.87 -7.24 -2.12
N PRO A 71 -1.58 -6.26 -1.54
CA PRO A 71 -2.07 -6.39 -0.18
C PRO A 71 -2.99 -7.60 -0.05
N SER A 72 -3.02 -8.17 1.14
CA SER A 72 -3.90 -9.30 1.43
C SER A 72 -5.38 -8.90 1.34
N PRO A 73 -6.28 -9.88 1.18
CA PRO A 73 -7.72 -9.59 1.21
C PRO A 73 -8.15 -8.85 2.47
N MET A 74 -7.53 -9.13 3.61
CA MET A 74 -7.84 -8.44 4.87
C MET A 74 -7.51 -6.96 4.79
N VAL A 75 -6.34 -6.60 4.28
CA VAL A 75 -5.92 -5.19 4.14
C VAL A 75 -6.80 -4.48 3.12
N LEU A 76 -7.08 -5.12 1.99
CA LEU A 76 -7.94 -4.53 0.95
C LEU A 76 -9.35 -4.29 1.47
N ALA A 77 -9.92 -5.24 2.22
CA ALA A 77 -11.24 -5.08 2.82
C ALA A 77 -11.28 -3.95 3.85
N TRP A 78 -10.24 -3.86 4.67
CA TRP A 78 -10.10 -2.79 5.64
C TRP A 78 -10.07 -1.41 4.97
N ALA A 79 -9.35 -1.29 3.86
CA ALA A 79 -9.26 -0.04 3.11
C ALA A 79 -10.47 0.22 2.21
N GLY A 80 -11.29 -0.79 1.94
CA GLY A 80 -12.42 -0.69 1.02
C GLY A 80 -11.98 -0.64 -0.43
N ILE A 81 -10.88 -1.30 -0.79
CA ILE A 81 -10.35 -1.34 -2.15
C ILE A 81 -10.63 -2.70 -2.78
N PRO A 82 -11.40 -2.77 -3.88
CA PRO A 82 -11.57 -4.02 -4.62
C PRO A 82 -10.24 -4.49 -5.21
N ARG A 83 -10.07 -5.81 -5.33
CA ARG A 83 -8.84 -6.37 -5.88
C ARG A 83 -8.53 -5.84 -7.28
N SER A 84 -9.54 -5.67 -8.13
CA SER A 84 -9.35 -5.13 -9.49
C SER A 84 -8.71 -3.74 -9.47
N ILE A 85 -9.10 -2.91 -8.50
CA ILE A 85 -8.53 -1.57 -8.34
C ILE A 85 -7.10 -1.67 -7.81
N ALA A 86 -6.84 -2.60 -6.89
CA ALA A 86 -5.48 -2.82 -6.40
C ALA A 86 -4.54 -3.24 -7.52
N GLU A 87 -4.99 -4.13 -8.41
CA GLU A 87 -4.21 -4.55 -9.57
C GLU A 87 -3.93 -3.38 -10.52
N LYS A 88 -4.90 -2.50 -10.72
CA LYS A 88 -4.72 -1.29 -11.54
C LYS A 88 -3.68 -0.35 -10.92
N LEU A 89 -3.76 -0.13 -9.62
CA LEU A 89 -2.80 0.71 -8.88
C LEU A 89 -1.39 0.13 -8.97
N ALA A 90 -1.26 -1.19 -8.86
CA ALA A 90 0.03 -1.86 -9.00
C ALA A 90 0.63 -1.64 -10.39
N ARG A 91 -0.19 -1.71 -11.44
CA ARG A 91 0.28 -1.44 -12.80
C ARG A 91 0.74 0.01 -12.95
N MET A 92 0.00 0.96 -12.40
CA MET A 92 0.38 2.38 -12.45
C MET A 92 1.74 2.59 -11.81
N ASN A 93 1.95 1.97 -10.65
CA ASN A 93 3.21 2.08 -9.91
C ASN A 93 4.37 1.37 -10.65
N ASP A 94 4.12 0.15 -11.15
CA ASP A 94 5.18 -0.75 -11.59
C ASP A 94 5.51 -0.63 -13.09
N ARG A 95 4.49 -0.42 -13.92
CA ARG A 95 4.65 -0.48 -15.38
C ARG A 95 4.47 0.85 -16.08
N GLU A 96 3.61 1.71 -15.55
CA GLU A 96 3.34 3.01 -16.16
C GLU A 96 4.26 4.10 -15.63
N GLY A 97 5.11 3.77 -14.66
CA GLY A 97 6.08 4.70 -14.10
C GLY A 97 5.46 5.88 -13.35
N LYS A 98 4.23 5.72 -12.86
CA LYS A 98 3.56 6.79 -12.13
C LYS A 98 4.20 6.99 -10.77
N LYS A 99 4.53 8.23 -10.45
CA LYS A 99 5.07 8.58 -9.12
C LYS A 99 3.95 8.60 -8.10
N PHE A 100 4.31 8.52 -6.82
CA PHE A 100 3.33 8.56 -5.73
C PHE A 100 2.41 9.78 -5.84
N SER A 101 2.92 10.93 -6.28
CA SER A 101 2.12 12.13 -6.45
C SER A 101 1.08 12.02 -7.56
N GLU A 102 1.22 11.04 -8.46
CA GLU A 102 0.32 10.82 -9.59
C GLU A 102 -0.69 9.70 -9.33
N ILE A 103 -0.54 8.99 -8.23
CA ILE A 103 -1.40 7.89 -7.83
C ILE A 103 -2.40 8.37 -6.77
#